data_ee624a74305bd1ec6b776c6668ec7059
#
_entry.id   ee624a74305bd1ec6b776c6668ec7059
#
_cell.length_a   1.000
_cell.length_b   1.000
_cell.length_c   1.000
_cell.angle_alpha   90.00
_cell.angle_beta   90.00
_cell.angle_gamma   90.00
#
_symmetry.space_group_name_H-M   'P 1'
#
loop_
_entity.id
_entity.type
_entity.pdbx_description
1 polymer ?
#
loop_
_entity_poly.entity_id
_entity_poly.type
_entity_poly.pdbx_seq_one_letter_code
_entity_poly.pdbx_strand_id
1 'polypeptide(L)'
;MGKKQLLLILFIMVLVGIAMTVAIMISQANAVEANRNALTNDLLYYAAKAREFYWRPSTLGGGNRSFSGVTLPMLSMVSSNENGRYFIVGSPTKDEIVIRGIGMVTAGKDTTQVQVIVNEQNNTFQIIH
;
A
#
# COMPACT_ATOMS: atom_id res chain seq x y z
N MET A 1 15.22 10.37 54.58
CA MET A 1 14.01 10.06 53.84
C MET A 1 13.95 10.69 52.43
N GLY A 2 14.42 11.85 52.21
CA GLY A 2 14.25 12.54 50.94
C GLY A 2 15.02 11.98 49.75
N LYS A 3 16.28 11.61 49.89
CA LYS A 3 17.18 11.26 48.80
C LYS A 3 16.79 9.96 48.07
N LYS A 4 16.45 8.91 48.82
CA LYS A 4 16.06 7.61 48.26
C LYS A 4 14.72 7.67 47.52
N GLN A 5 13.74 8.39 48.10
CA GLN A 5 12.44 8.58 47.50
C GLN A 5 12.54 9.44 46.24
N LEU A 6 13.33 10.47 46.25
CA LEU A 6 13.56 11.37 45.13
C LEU A 6 14.24 10.63 43.98
N LEU A 7 15.25 9.80 44.29
CA LEU A 7 15.94 8.97 43.33
C LEU A 7 15.00 7.94 42.70
N LEU A 8 14.13 7.33 43.49
CA LEU A 8 13.16 6.35 43.01
C LEU A 8 12.15 7.00 42.07
N ILE A 9 11.63 8.17 42.41
CA ILE A 9 10.69 8.92 41.56
C ILE A 9 11.36 9.30 40.24
N LEU A 10 12.59 9.78 40.28
CA LEU A 10 13.35 10.12 39.07
C LEU A 10 13.55 8.89 38.18
N PHE A 11 13.89 7.75 38.78
CA PHE A 11 14.08 6.49 38.05
C PHE A 11 12.78 6.03 37.38
N ILE A 12 11.66 6.13 38.08
CA ILE A 12 10.33 5.79 37.53
C ILE A 12 9.98 6.71 36.35
N MET A 13 10.26 8.02 36.46
CA MET A 13 10.02 8.98 35.39
C MET A 13 10.79 8.63 34.13
N VAL A 14 12.05 8.23 34.26
CA VAL A 14 12.90 7.81 33.14
C VAL A 14 12.34 6.54 32.49
N LEU A 15 11.94 5.54 33.29
CA LEU A 15 11.35 4.31 32.76
C LEU A 15 10.05 4.57 32.00
N VAL A 16 9.18 5.42 32.50
CA VAL A 16 7.93 5.78 31.87
C VAL A 16 8.20 6.51 30.54
N GLY A 17 9.19 7.41 30.53
CA GLY A 17 9.58 8.12 29.31
C GLY A 17 10.06 7.17 28.20
N ILE A 18 10.88 6.17 28.56
CA ILE A 18 11.35 5.15 27.63
C ILE A 18 10.18 4.31 27.13
N ALA A 19 9.31 3.87 28.02
CA ALA A 19 8.14 3.06 27.67
C ALA A 19 7.20 3.78 26.69
N MET A 20 6.97 5.07 26.91
CA MET A 20 6.15 5.89 25.99
C MET A 20 6.78 6.01 24.61
N THR A 21 8.09 6.23 24.54
CA THR A 21 8.80 6.32 23.26
C THR A 21 8.69 5.02 22.47
N VAL A 22 8.91 3.89 23.10
CA VAL A 22 8.79 2.56 22.47
C VAL A 22 7.36 2.30 22.01
N ALA A 23 6.36 2.66 22.81
CA ALA A 23 4.95 2.48 22.47
C ALA A 23 4.58 3.28 21.20
N ILE A 24 5.06 4.51 21.07
CA ILE A 24 4.85 5.35 19.89
C ILE A 24 5.49 4.72 18.64
N MET A 25 6.72 4.22 18.78
CA MET A 25 7.43 3.56 17.66
C MET A 25 6.69 2.31 17.17
N ILE A 26 6.19 1.48 18.07
CA ILE A 26 5.42 0.28 17.75
C ILE A 26 4.11 0.65 17.07
N SER A 27 3.41 1.65 17.59
CA SER A 27 2.14 2.13 17.03
C SER A 27 2.32 2.63 15.60
N GLN A 28 3.40 3.38 15.34
CA GLN A 28 3.72 3.90 14.02
C GLN A 28 4.06 2.77 13.04
N ALA A 29 4.85 1.79 13.49
CA ALA A 29 5.19 0.62 12.67
C ALA A 29 3.92 -0.18 12.31
N ASN A 30 3.00 -0.34 13.25
CA ASN A 30 1.74 -1.02 13.01
C ASN A 30 0.84 -0.26 12.02
N ALA A 31 0.82 1.07 12.09
CA ALA A 31 0.07 1.90 11.16
C ALA A 31 0.62 1.78 9.74
N VAL A 32 1.94 1.77 9.58
CA VAL A 32 2.60 1.57 8.28
C VAL A 32 2.24 0.21 7.70
N GLU A 33 2.35 -0.85 8.49
CA GLU A 33 2.05 -2.21 8.05
C GLU A 33 0.57 -2.36 7.69
N ALA A 34 -0.34 -1.82 8.49
CA ALA A 34 -1.77 -1.84 8.22
C ALA A 34 -2.10 -1.12 6.90
N ASN A 35 -1.47 0.01 6.64
CA ASN A 35 -1.68 0.74 5.39
C ASN A 35 -1.12 -0.02 4.18
N ARG A 36 0.06 -0.64 4.32
CA ARG A 36 0.61 -1.50 3.26
C ARG A 36 -0.32 -2.66 2.94
N ASN A 37 -0.87 -3.30 3.95
CA ASN A 37 -1.81 -4.41 3.78
C ASN A 37 -3.09 -3.95 3.08
N ALA A 38 -3.61 -2.78 3.45
CA ALA A 38 -4.78 -2.20 2.80
C ALA A 38 -4.51 -1.90 1.32
N LEU A 39 -3.36 -1.30 1.01
CA LEU A 39 -2.94 -1.05 -0.37
C LEU A 39 -2.79 -2.36 -1.15
N THR A 40 -2.18 -3.37 -0.55
CA THR A 40 -2.00 -4.68 -1.18
C THR A 40 -3.34 -5.33 -1.50
N ASN A 41 -4.29 -5.27 -0.59
CA ASN A 41 -5.63 -5.83 -0.81
C ASN A 41 -6.37 -5.09 -1.94
N ASP A 42 -6.28 -3.77 -1.98
CA ASP A 42 -6.87 -2.98 -3.05
C ASP A 42 -6.20 -3.28 -4.40
N LEU A 43 -4.87 -3.38 -4.41
CA LEU A 43 -4.12 -3.73 -5.62
C LEU A 43 -4.45 -5.15 -6.10
N LEU A 44 -4.67 -6.08 -5.19
CA LEU A 44 -5.10 -7.44 -5.54
C LEU A 44 -6.46 -7.42 -6.25
N TYR A 45 -7.38 -6.62 -5.76
CA TYR A 45 -8.69 -6.42 -6.40
C TYR A 45 -8.52 -5.79 -7.79
N TYR A 46 -7.70 -4.77 -7.91
CA TYR A 46 -7.45 -4.10 -9.20
C TYR A 46 -6.71 -5.00 -10.18
N ALA A 47 -5.79 -5.83 -9.69
CA ALA A 47 -5.12 -6.84 -10.51
C ALA A 47 -6.11 -7.85 -11.08
N ALA A 48 -7.09 -8.26 -10.29
CA ALA A 48 -8.16 -9.16 -10.75
C ALA A 48 -9.01 -8.48 -11.84
N LYS A 49 -9.33 -7.21 -11.67
CA LYS A 49 -10.06 -6.42 -12.68
C LYS A 49 -9.26 -6.26 -13.97
N ALA A 50 -7.96 -6.02 -13.86
CA ALA A 50 -7.07 -5.92 -15.01
C ALA A 50 -7.01 -7.24 -15.78
N ARG A 51 -6.95 -8.35 -15.07
CA ARG A 51 -6.95 -9.68 -15.71
C ARG A 51 -8.28 -10.00 -16.36
N GLU A 52 -9.39 -9.61 -15.75
CA GLU A 52 -10.72 -9.70 -16.35
C GLU A 52 -10.78 -8.93 -17.67
N PHE A 53 -10.26 -7.70 -17.70
CA PHE A 53 -10.13 -6.91 -18.90
C PHE A 53 -9.28 -7.62 -19.96
N TYR A 54 -8.14 -8.19 -19.57
CA TYR A 54 -7.23 -8.91 -20.47
C TYR A 54 -7.94 -10.06 -21.20
N TRP A 55 -8.73 -10.84 -20.48
CA TRP A 55 -9.42 -12.00 -21.05
C TRP A 55 -10.74 -11.67 -21.72
N ARG A 56 -11.27 -10.48 -21.53
CA ARG A 56 -12.53 -10.08 -22.13
C ARG A 56 -12.34 -9.81 -23.63
N PRO A 57 -13.23 -10.34 -24.50
CA PRO A 57 -13.16 -10.05 -25.94
C PRO A 57 -13.35 -8.56 -26.24
N SER A 58 -12.73 -8.09 -27.31
CA SER A 58 -12.85 -6.69 -27.75
C SER A 58 -14.30 -6.29 -28.06
N THR A 59 -15.11 -7.22 -28.49
CA THR A 59 -16.55 -7.01 -28.73
C THR A 59 -17.33 -6.64 -27.47
N LEU A 60 -16.81 -7.02 -26.30
CA LEU A 60 -17.39 -6.70 -24.99
C LEU A 60 -16.63 -5.56 -24.28
N GLY A 61 -15.80 -4.82 -25.00
CA GLY A 61 -15.04 -3.73 -24.44
C GLY A 61 -13.79 -4.13 -23.69
N GLY A 62 -13.29 -5.34 -23.92
CA GLY A 62 -12.08 -5.86 -23.27
C GLY A 62 -10.83 -5.68 -24.11
N GLY A 63 -9.69 -6.15 -23.55
CA GLY A 63 -8.38 -6.03 -24.19
C GLY A 63 -8.05 -7.11 -25.20
N ASN A 64 -8.85 -8.15 -25.28
CA ASN A 64 -8.61 -9.29 -26.19
C ASN A 64 -7.17 -9.84 -26.08
N ARG A 65 -6.81 -10.27 -24.88
CA ARG A 65 -5.46 -10.75 -24.49
C ARG A 65 -4.39 -9.68 -24.58
N SER A 66 -4.73 -8.46 -24.19
CA SER A 66 -3.78 -7.35 -24.13
C SER A 66 -4.16 -6.37 -23.04
N PHE A 67 -3.16 -5.85 -22.33
CA PHE A 67 -3.34 -4.75 -21.38
C PHE A 67 -3.14 -3.38 -22.06
N SER A 68 -2.73 -3.36 -23.30
CA SER A 68 -2.43 -2.13 -24.00
C SER A 68 -3.64 -1.20 -24.09
N GLY A 69 -3.43 0.06 -23.78
CA GLY A 69 -4.48 1.08 -23.86
C GLY A 69 -5.47 1.07 -22.69
N VAL A 70 -5.28 0.21 -21.70
CA VAL A 70 -6.18 0.17 -20.54
C VAL A 70 -5.99 1.41 -19.65
N THR A 71 -7.10 1.94 -19.14
CA THR A 71 -7.10 3.06 -18.19
C THR A 71 -7.86 2.67 -16.93
N LEU A 72 -7.66 3.42 -15.86
CA LEU A 72 -8.36 3.15 -14.58
C LEU A 72 -9.88 3.12 -14.73
N PRO A 73 -10.54 4.09 -15.42
CA PRO A 73 -11.99 4.03 -15.61
C PRO A 73 -12.47 2.78 -16.35
N MET A 74 -11.67 2.26 -17.28
CA MET A 74 -12.03 1.03 -18.02
C MET A 74 -12.06 -0.20 -17.13
N LEU A 75 -11.29 -0.18 -16.03
CA LEU A 75 -11.29 -1.25 -15.05
C LEU A 75 -12.31 -1.02 -13.94
N SER A 76 -13.14 0.01 -14.03
CA SER A 76 -14.06 0.42 -12.98
C SER A 76 -13.35 0.70 -11.66
N MET A 77 -12.14 1.23 -11.74
CA MET A 77 -11.30 1.54 -10.59
C MET A 77 -11.47 3.00 -10.18
N VAL A 78 -11.47 3.21 -8.87
CA VAL A 78 -11.43 4.55 -8.28
C VAL A 78 -9.97 4.92 -8.09
N SER A 79 -9.58 6.12 -8.54
CA SER A 79 -8.21 6.60 -8.41
C SER A 79 -7.80 6.94 -6.98
N SER A 80 -8.77 7.07 -6.07
CA SER A 80 -8.52 7.45 -4.69
C SER A 80 -9.61 6.88 -3.78
N ASN A 81 -9.21 6.37 -2.62
CA ASN A 81 -10.13 5.91 -1.57
C ASN A 81 -9.53 6.25 -0.19
N GLU A 82 -10.12 5.72 0.88
CA GLU A 82 -9.67 5.94 2.26
C GLU A 82 -8.27 5.39 2.55
N ASN A 83 -7.80 4.42 1.77
CA ASN A 83 -6.49 3.78 1.95
C ASN A 83 -5.36 4.53 1.24
N GLY A 84 -5.66 5.24 0.16
CA GLY A 84 -4.67 5.94 -0.62
C GLY A 84 -5.11 6.25 -2.04
N ARG A 85 -4.13 6.50 -2.89
CA ARG A 85 -4.33 6.81 -4.31
C ARG A 85 -3.70 5.74 -5.18
N TYR A 86 -4.34 5.45 -6.30
CA TYR A 86 -3.91 4.41 -7.23
C TYR A 86 -3.76 4.97 -8.63
N PHE A 87 -2.75 4.50 -9.34
CA PHE A 87 -2.53 4.89 -10.73
C PHE A 87 -1.75 3.81 -11.49
N ILE A 88 -1.85 3.86 -12.79
CA ILE A 88 -1.10 2.97 -13.68
C ILE A 88 0.27 3.61 -13.92
N VAL A 89 1.34 2.84 -13.69
CA VAL A 89 2.71 3.29 -13.89
C VAL A 89 3.09 3.10 -15.36
N GLY A 90 3.42 4.20 -16.02
CA GLY A 90 3.80 4.17 -17.42
C GLY A 90 2.64 3.78 -18.33
N SER A 91 2.96 3.25 -19.50
CA SER A 91 1.97 2.76 -20.46
C SER A 91 1.86 1.25 -20.37
N PRO A 92 0.64 0.70 -20.18
CA PRO A 92 0.47 -0.74 -20.19
C PRO A 92 0.88 -1.33 -21.54
N THR A 93 1.57 -2.46 -21.50
CA THR A 93 1.95 -3.21 -22.67
C THR A 93 0.93 -4.31 -22.98
N LYS A 94 1.12 -5.04 -24.06
CA LYS A 94 0.29 -6.20 -24.37
C LYS A 94 0.29 -7.24 -23.24
N ASP A 95 1.44 -7.47 -22.62
CA ASP A 95 1.66 -8.57 -21.68
C ASP A 95 1.62 -8.16 -20.22
N GLU A 96 1.72 -6.88 -19.93
CA GLU A 96 1.95 -6.42 -18.56
C GLU A 96 1.31 -5.06 -18.29
N ILE A 97 0.79 -4.92 -17.07
CA ILE A 97 0.34 -3.64 -16.51
C ILE A 97 0.90 -3.51 -15.11
N VAL A 98 1.35 -2.31 -14.75
CA VAL A 98 1.85 -2.00 -13.42
C VAL A 98 0.91 -0.98 -12.77
N ILE A 99 0.37 -1.34 -11.62
CA ILE A 99 -0.52 -0.47 -10.84
C ILE A 99 0.17 -0.18 -9.51
N ARG A 100 0.26 1.10 -9.16
CA ARG A 100 0.87 1.54 -7.91
C ARG A 100 -0.17 2.19 -7.02
N GLY A 101 -0.10 1.87 -5.72
CA GLY A 101 -0.87 2.54 -4.68
C GLY A 101 0.06 3.36 -3.79
N ILE A 102 -0.29 4.62 -3.57
CA ILE A 102 0.39 5.50 -2.62
C ILE A 102 -0.54 5.67 -1.42
N GLY A 103 -0.06 5.26 -0.26
CA GLY A 103 -0.87 5.27 0.95
C GLY A 103 -0.94 6.62 1.64
N MET A 104 -1.54 6.61 2.82
CA MET A 104 -1.79 7.80 3.63
C MET A 104 -0.86 7.90 4.84
N VAL A 105 -0.09 6.85 5.12
CA VAL A 105 0.80 6.77 6.28
C VAL A 105 2.24 6.94 5.83
N THR A 106 3.01 7.73 6.58
CA THR A 106 4.42 7.96 6.28
C THR A 106 5.27 6.81 6.80
N ALA A 107 6.08 6.24 5.90
CA ALA A 107 7.08 5.22 6.22
C ALA A 107 8.47 5.83 6.07
N GLY A 108 9.04 6.33 7.16
CA GLY A 108 10.29 7.07 7.13
C GLY A 108 10.10 8.47 6.53
N LYS A 109 10.82 8.78 5.45
CA LYS A 109 10.72 10.07 4.75
C LYS A 109 9.61 10.11 3.70
N ASP A 110 9.16 8.94 3.24
CA ASP A 110 8.16 8.82 2.19
C ASP A 110 6.89 8.16 2.70
N THR A 111 5.78 8.36 1.99
CA THR A 111 4.54 7.65 2.28
C THR A 111 4.65 6.18 1.87
N THR A 112 3.80 5.35 2.46
CA THR A 112 3.71 3.93 2.08
C THR A 112 3.37 3.81 0.59
N GLN A 113 4.09 2.95 -0.11
CA GLN A 113 3.85 2.70 -1.53
C GLN A 113 4.00 1.21 -1.81
N VAL A 114 3.03 0.67 -2.51
CA VAL A 114 3.04 -0.72 -2.96
C VAL A 114 2.66 -0.72 -4.43
N GLN A 115 3.30 -1.57 -5.23
CA GLN A 115 2.90 -1.75 -6.62
C GLN A 115 2.68 -3.23 -6.93
N VAL A 116 1.83 -3.49 -7.89
CA VAL A 116 1.60 -4.82 -8.43
C VAL A 116 1.92 -4.81 -9.92
N ILE A 117 2.65 -5.80 -10.35
CA ILE A 117 2.92 -6.08 -11.76
C ILE A 117 2.02 -7.24 -12.14
N VAL A 118 1.09 -7.00 -13.05
CA VAL A 118 0.10 -7.99 -13.48
C VAL A 118 0.45 -8.46 -14.88
N ASN A 119 0.58 -9.75 -15.04
CA ASN A 119 0.73 -10.38 -16.35
C ASN A 119 -0.39 -11.40 -16.57
N GLU A 120 -0.32 -12.14 -17.66
CA GLU A 120 -1.34 -13.11 -18.04
C GLU A 120 -1.66 -14.13 -16.94
N GLN A 121 -0.66 -14.56 -16.20
CA GLN A 121 -0.81 -15.68 -15.25
C GLN A 121 -0.53 -15.29 -13.80
N ASN A 122 0.30 -14.28 -13.55
CA ASN A 122 0.82 -13.98 -12.23
C ASN A 122 0.69 -12.52 -11.86
N ASN A 123 0.61 -12.27 -10.55
CA ASN A 123 0.75 -10.95 -9.95
C ASN A 123 2.03 -10.93 -9.13
N THR A 124 2.85 -9.91 -9.32
CA THR A 124 4.05 -9.69 -8.51
C THR A 124 3.88 -8.41 -7.71
N PHE A 125 3.90 -8.52 -6.39
CA PHE A 125 3.79 -7.38 -5.50
C PHE A 125 5.18 -6.91 -5.10
N GLN A 126 5.36 -5.60 -5.10
CA GLN A 126 6.61 -4.96 -4.67
C GLN A 126 6.27 -3.85 -3.67
N ILE A 127 6.93 -3.87 -2.53
CA ILE A 127 6.83 -2.79 -1.54
C ILE A 127 7.91 -1.78 -1.89
N ILE A 128 7.48 -0.56 -2.25
CA ILE A 128 8.39 0.53 -2.60
C ILE A 128 8.83 1.28 -1.32
N HIS A 129 7.87 1.56 -0.43
CA HIS A 129 8.12 2.22 0.86
C HIS A 129 7.21 1.71 1.97
#